data_aa317c1d14d7397cd17affeaace82c10
#
_entry.id   aa317c1d14d7397cd17affeaace82c10
#
_cell.length_a   1.000
_cell.length_b   1.000
_cell.length_c   1.000
_cell.angle_alpha   90.00
_cell.angle_beta   90.00
_cell.angle_gamma   90.00
#
_symmetry.space_group_name_H-M   'P 1'
#
loop_
_entity.id
_entity.type
_entity.pdbx_description
1 polymer ?
#
loop_
_entity_poly.entity_id
_entity_poly.type
_entity_poly.pdbx_seq_one_letter_code
_entity_poly.pdbx_strand_id
1 'polypeptide(L)'
;MIEAVNLCKQFERTVKQGRKSKKEEFLAVDHVSLKAEAGEIVGILGPNGAGKTTLLRMLGMLMTPTNGEVRLTDLTGEQIVEHTKKKEAIGYLSGNTKLYPRFSIREYLQFLGELYGYSKQEIEDKTEDIIRILDMDKFADNRIEKLSTGQTQRASIARCLMADPQIYILDEPTLGLDIISADAIIGFMKEQQQKGKTVLYSTHYLEEAQVLCDRIYMICQGRIVAEGTPEELMEKTGANSLREAFHYIFNNLEDVEGGQKNE
;
A
#
# COMPACT_ATOMS: atom_id res chain seq x y z
N MET A 1 -4.92 13.88 -3.49
CA MET A 1 -3.46 13.91 -3.27
C MET A 1 -3.14 13.54 -1.84
N ILE A 2 -2.07 12.81 -1.61
CA ILE A 2 -1.52 12.52 -0.28
C ILE A 2 -0.03 12.86 -0.23
N GLU A 3 0.41 13.47 0.87
CA GLU A 3 1.79 13.88 1.08
C GLU A 3 2.26 13.47 2.46
N ALA A 4 3.43 12.86 2.53
CA ALA A 4 4.20 12.65 3.76
C ALA A 4 5.21 13.76 3.91
N VAL A 5 5.25 14.42 5.05
CA VAL A 5 6.20 15.49 5.35
C VAL A 5 7.07 15.07 6.52
N ASN A 6 8.31 14.74 6.21
CA ASN A 6 9.37 14.41 7.20
C ASN A 6 8.93 13.36 8.23
N LEU A 7 8.30 12.27 7.77
CA LEU A 7 7.77 11.22 8.64
C LEU A 7 8.89 10.43 9.31
N CYS A 8 8.78 10.29 10.64
CA CYS A 8 9.62 9.40 11.43
C CYS A 8 8.76 8.43 12.24
N LYS A 9 9.23 7.19 12.37
CA LYS A 9 8.66 6.23 13.31
C LYS A 9 9.73 5.47 14.05
N GLN A 10 9.77 5.70 15.36
CA GLN A 10 10.67 5.04 16.29
C GLN A 10 9.94 3.93 17.04
N PHE A 11 10.61 2.80 17.21
CA PHE A 11 10.17 1.68 18.04
C PHE A 11 11.24 1.27 19.03
N GLU A 12 10.82 0.64 20.11
CA GLU A 12 11.71 -0.04 21.07
C GLU A 12 11.72 -1.54 20.76
N ARG A 13 12.90 -2.15 20.75
CA ARG A 13 13.07 -3.61 20.74
C ARG A 13 13.90 -4.07 21.93
N THR A 14 13.59 -5.27 22.44
CA THR A 14 14.38 -5.88 23.49
C THR A 14 15.42 -6.80 22.86
N VAL A 15 16.71 -6.43 22.99
CA VAL A 15 17.82 -7.23 22.50
C VAL A 15 18.42 -8.04 23.67
N LYS A 16 18.53 -9.38 23.48
CA LYS A 16 19.19 -10.26 24.46
C LYS A 16 20.71 -10.18 24.27
N GLN A 17 21.43 -9.69 25.27
CA GLN A 17 22.89 -9.79 25.36
C GLN A 17 23.26 -10.80 26.46
N GLY A 18 23.42 -12.06 26.09
CA GLY A 18 23.64 -13.15 27.05
C GLY A 18 22.46 -13.33 28.01
N ARG A 19 22.68 -13.20 29.33
CA ARG A 19 21.63 -13.31 30.39
C ARG A 19 20.90 -11.99 30.66
N LYS A 20 21.31 -10.87 30.05
CA LYS A 20 20.70 -9.55 30.24
C LYS A 20 19.89 -9.19 29.01
N SER A 21 18.77 -8.48 29.22
CA SER A 21 17.96 -7.86 28.16
C SER A 21 18.19 -6.35 28.19
N LYS A 22 18.50 -5.74 27.03
CA LYS A 22 18.61 -4.30 26.87
C LYS A 22 17.52 -3.82 25.91
N LYS A 23 16.84 -2.73 26.25
CA LYS A 23 15.98 -2.02 25.33
C LYS A 23 16.84 -1.19 24.39
N GLU A 24 16.57 -1.29 23.12
CA GLU A 24 17.22 -0.53 22.06
C GLU A 24 16.15 0.14 21.20
N GLU A 25 16.33 1.42 20.97
CA GLU A 25 15.47 2.19 20.06
C GLU A 25 15.99 2.06 18.63
N PHE A 26 15.06 1.99 17.67
CA PHE A 26 15.40 2.02 16.26
C PHE A 26 14.36 2.78 15.45
N LEU A 27 14.78 3.44 14.39
CA LEU A 27 13.89 4.12 13.44
C LEU A 27 13.48 3.13 12.35
N ALA A 28 12.20 2.80 12.29
CA ALA A 28 11.62 2.00 11.22
C ALA A 28 11.30 2.84 9.99
N VAL A 29 11.05 4.14 10.17
CA VAL A 29 10.94 5.17 9.14
C VAL A 29 11.68 6.39 9.63
N ASP A 30 12.56 6.95 8.80
CA ASP A 30 13.54 7.96 9.15
C ASP A 30 13.49 9.12 8.14
N HIS A 31 12.84 10.23 8.52
CA HIS A 31 12.71 11.47 7.77
C HIS A 31 12.19 11.30 6.33
N VAL A 32 11.18 10.42 6.14
CA VAL A 32 10.60 10.15 4.83
C VAL A 32 9.65 11.26 4.43
N SER A 33 9.90 11.83 3.25
CA SER A 33 8.97 12.72 2.55
C SER A 33 8.64 12.14 1.19
N LEU A 34 7.36 12.05 0.85
CA LEU A 34 6.87 11.59 -0.44
C LEU A 34 5.54 12.24 -0.79
N LYS A 35 5.20 12.21 -2.06
CA LYS A 35 3.95 12.75 -2.57
C LYS A 35 3.35 11.81 -3.61
N ALA A 36 2.02 11.66 -3.58
CA ALA A 36 1.25 11.00 -4.62
C ALA A 36 0.09 11.91 -5.05
N GLU A 37 0.04 12.20 -6.33
CA GLU A 37 -0.96 13.09 -6.91
C GLU A 37 -2.30 12.37 -7.14
N ALA A 38 -3.34 13.13 -7.46
CA ALA A 38 -4.61 12.55 -7.89
C ALA A 38 -4.44 11.84 -9.25
N GLY A 39 -4.96 10.62 -9.35
CA GLY A 39 -4.84 9.81 -10.57
C GLY A 39 -3.44 9.23 -10.81
N GLU A 40 -2.60 9.14 -9.77
CA GLU A 40 -1.26 8.57 -9.85
C GLU A 40 -1.20 7.19 -9.16
N ILE A 41 -0.51 6.22 -9.77
CA ILE A 41 -0.12 4.97 -9.13
C ILE A 41 1.32 5.09 -8.66
N VAL A 42 1.53 5.06 -7.34
CA VAL A 42 2.83 5.21 -6.70
C VAL A 42 3.27 3.89 -6.07
N GLY A 43 4.42 3.38 -6.49
CA GLY A 43 5.05 2.19 -5.96
C GLY A 43 6.03 2.51 -4.81
N ILE A 44 5.92 1.76 -3.70
CA ILE A 44 6.89 1.79 -2.60
C ILE A 44 7.69 0.48 -2.64
N LEU A 45 8.91 0.54 -3.14
CA LEU A 45 9.78 -0.60 -3.34
C LEU A 45 10.88 -0.68 -2.29
N GLY A 46 11.29 -1.89 -1.93
CA GLY A 46 12.40 -2.10 -1.00
C GLY A 46 12.41 -3.51 -0.43
N PRO A 47 13.53 -3.93 0.17
CA PRO A 47 13.65 -5.24 0.78
C PRO A 47 12.70 -5.42 1.97
N ASN A 48 12.58 -6.68 2.44
CA ASN A 48 11.85 -6.97 3.67
C ASN A 48 12.51 -6.27 4.85
N GLY A 49 11.69 -5.65 5.71
CA GLY A 49 12.19 -4.87 6.85
C GLY A 49 12.63 -3.44 6.52
N ALA A 50 12.55 -2.99 5.26
CA ALA A 50 12.92 -1.63 4.86
C ALA A 50 12.05 -0.50 5.45
N GLY A 51 10.89 -0.85 6.04
CA GLY A 51 9.96 0.13 6.62
C GLY A 51 8.68 0.38 5.81
N LYS A 52 8.48 -0.30 4.66
CA LYS A 52 7.32 -0.11 3.75
C LYS A 52 5.97 -0.17 4.48
N THR A 53 5.67 -1.28 5.15
CA THR A 53 4.40 -1.45 5.89
C THR A 53 4.22 -0.39 6.99
N THR A 54 5.30 0.01 7.68
CA THR A 54 5.24 1.07 8.70
C THR A 54 4.89 2.41 8.08
N LEU A 55 5.53 2.76 6.95
CA LEU A 55 5.24 3.96 6.19
C LEU A 55 3.78 3.97 5.69
N LEU A 56 3.33 2.89 5.04
CA LEU A 56 1.96 2.78 4.55
C LEU A 56 0.93 2.87 5.67
N ARG A 57 1.19 2.29 6.86
CA ARG A 57 0.31 2.42 8.02
C ARG A 57 0.21 3.85 8.55
N MET A 58 1.30 4.62 8.50
CA MET A 58 1.26 6.05 8.86
C MET A 58 0.46 6.84 7.83
N LEU A 59 0.72 6.63 6.53
CA LEU A 59 -0.06 7.24 5.45
C LEU A 59 -1.55 6.88 5.53
N GLY A 60 -1.86 5.64 5.87
CA GLY A 60 -3.22 5.13 6.09
C GLY A 60 -3.89 5.57 7.39
N MET A 61 -3.29 6.47 8.17
CA MET A 61 -3.82 6.93 9.47
C MET A 61 -4.05 5.79 10.49
N LEU A 62 -3.41 4.63 10.31
CA LEU A 62 -3.48 3.47 11.22
C LEU A 62 -2.38 3.51 12.28
N MET A 63 -1.38 4.37 12.09
CA MET A 63 -0.25 4.52 12.99
C MET A 63 0.14 5.99 13.07
N THR A 64 0.24 6.52 14.29
CA THR A 64 0.72 7.88 14.52
C THR A 64 2.24 7.93 14.31
N PRO A 65 2.77 8.83 13.48
CA PRO A 65 4.21 9.06 13.39
C PRO A 65 4.78 9.56 14.72
N THR A 66 6.07 9.32 14.96
CA THR A 66 6.81 9.91 16.07
C THR A 66 7.09 11.39 15.79
N ASN A 67 7.45 11.71 14.54
CA ASN A 67 7.62 13.07 14.03
C ASN A 67 7.10 13.16 12.60
N GLY A 68 6.83 14.39 12.14
CA GLY A 68 6.29 14.65 10.81
C GLY A 68 4.77 14.55 10.76
N GLU A 69 4.22 14.76 9.60
CA GLU A 69 2.76 14.77 9.39
C GLU A 69 2.37 14.20 8.02
N VAL A 70 1.12 13.72 7.93
CA VAL A 70 0.48 13.33 6.67
C VAL A 70 -0.56 14.38 6.31
N ARG A 71 -0.43 14.93 5.11
CA ARG A 71 -1.36 15.89 4.52
C ARG A 71 -2.17 15.21 3.44
N LEU A 72 -3.47 15.46 3.45
CA LEU A 72 -4.38 15.04 2.39
C LEU A 72 -5.03 16.29 1.80
N THR A 73 -5.14 16.28 0.48
CA THR A 73 -5.83 17.32 -0.28
C THR A 73 -6.91 16.65 -1.10
N ASP A 74 -8.10 17.21 -1.10
CA ASP A 74 -9.23 16.71 -1.88
C ASP A 74 -9.09 17.02 -3.38
N LEU A 75 -10.11 16.67 -4.17
CA LEU A 75 -10.12 16.92 -5.61
C LEU A 75 -10.26 18.39 -5.98
N THR A 76 -10.66 19.26 -5.04
CA THR A 76 -10.77 20.71 -5.25
C THR A 76 -9.45 21.44 -4.95
N GLY A 77 -8.46 20.74 -4.38
CA GLY A 77 -7.19 21.30 -3.94
C GLY A 77 -7.21 21.80 -2.51
N GLU A 78 -8.31 21.60 -1.76
CA GLU A 78 -8.39 21.98 -0.36
C GLU A 78 -7.82 20.91 0.56
N GLN A 79 -7.09 21.34 1.59
CA GLN A 79 -6.49 20.44 2.57
C GLN A 79 -7.58 19.85 3.48
N ILE A 80 -7.64 18.51 3.57
CA ILE A 80 -8.51 17.82 4.52
C ILE A 80 -7.86 17.88 5.90
N VAL A 81 -8.41 18.68 6.80
CA VAL A 81 -7.85 18.87 8.16
C VAL A 81 -8.41 17.87 9.16
N GLU A 82 -9.71 17.59 9.08
CA GLU A 82 -10.42 16.74 10.02
C GLU A 82 -9.96 15.29 9.94
N HIS A 83 -9.56 14.70 11.09
CA HIS A 83 -9.00 13.35 11.15
C HIS A 83 -9.98 12.26 10.67
N THR A 84 -11.29 12.43 10.94
CA THR A 84 -12.33 11.50 10.49
C THR A 84 -12.46 11.53 8.96
N LYS A 85 -12.51 12.71 8.36
CA LYS A 85 -12.57 12.89 6.91
C LYS A 85 -11.31 12.36 6.21
N LYS A 86 -10.13 12.51 6.85
CA LYS A 86 -8.88 11.90 6.33
C LYS A 86 -9.02 10.38 6.25
N LYS A 87 -9.59 9.73 7.28
CA LYS A 87 -9.80 8.27 7.28
C LYS A 87 -10.83 7.82 6.25
N GLU A 88 -11.90 8.57 6.09
CA GLU A 88 -12.95 8.30 5.09
C GLU A 88 -12.40 8.38 3.66
N ALA A 89 -11.44 9.27 3.41
CA ALA A 89 -10.79 9.43 2.11
C ALA A 89 -9.84 8.28 1.76
N ILE A 90 -9.49 7.39 2.71
CA ILE A 90 -8.46 6.35 2.53
C ILE A 90 -9.07 4.95 2.64
N GLY A 91 -8.91 4.13 1.60
CA GLY A 91 -9.10 2.68 1.63
C GLY A 91 -7.76 1.98 1.89
N TYR A 92 -7.62 1.31 3.04
CA TYR A 92 -6.39 0.61 3.38
C TYR A 92 -6.56 -0.91 3.30
N LEU A 93 -5.70 -1.56 2.51
CA LEU A 93 -5.53 -3.00 2.46
C LEU A 93 -4.23 -3.39 3.17
N SER A 94 -4.33 -4.20 4.20
CA SER A 94 -3.18 -4.82 4.88
C SER A 94 -3.06 -6.28 4.45
N GLY A 95 -1.84 -6.78 4.29
CA GLY A 95 -1.58 -8.19 3.98
C GLY A 95 -2.17 -9.20 4.99
N ASN A 96 -2.59 -8.73 6.18
CA ASN A 96 -3.22 -9.53 7.24
C ASN A 96 -4.65 -9.06 7.56
N THR A 97 -5.39 -8.55 6.58
CA THR A 97 -6.79 -8.14 6.80
C THR A 97 -7.64 -9.35 7.18
N LYS A 98 -8.21 -9.32 8.38
CA LYS A 98 -9.17 -10.34 8.83
C LYS A 98 -10.57 -9.96 8.35
N LEU A 99 -11.18 -10.84 7.57
CA LEU A 99 -12.57 -10.77 7.17
C LEU A 99 -13.44 -11.58 8.12
N TYR A 100 -14.75 -11.36 8.11
CA TYR A 100 -15.70 -12.13 8.92
C TYR A 100 -15.96 -13.50 8.24
N PRO A 101 -15.48 -14.62 8.81
CA PRO A 101 -15.43 -15.91 8.10
C PRO A 101 -16.83 -16.50 7.79
N ARG A 102 -17.85 -16.13 8.57
CA ARG A 102 -19.23 -16.65 8.43
C ARG A 102 -20.06 -15.96 7.36
N PHE A 103 -19.70 -14.76 6.91
CA PHE A 103 -20.36 -14.09 5.80
C PHE A 103 -19.89 -14.69 4.46
N SER A 104 -20.77 -14.62 3.45
CA SER A 104 -20.33 -14.60 2.06
C SER A 104 -19.75 -13.22 1.72
N ILE A 105 -19.06 -13.09 0.58
CA ILE A 105 -18.56 -11.78 0.12
C ILE A 105 -19.73 -10.83 -0.10
N ARG A 106 -20.79 -11.30 -0.76
CA ARG A 106 -22.00 -10.53 -1.02
C ARG A 106 -22.63 -10.01 0.26
N GLU A 107 -22.89 -10.89 1.23
CA GLU A 107 -23.45 -10.52 2.54
C GLU A 107 -22.53 -9.51 3.26
N TYR A 108 -21.22 -9.68 3.16
CA TYR A 108 -20.27 -8.79 3.80
C TYR A 108 -20.26 -7.40 3.18
N LEU A 109 -20.33 -7.29 1.85
CA LEU A 109 -20.43 -6.02 1.15
C LEU A 109 -21.77 -5.31 1.45
N GLN A 110 -22.87 -6.04 1.47
CA GLN A 110 -24.17 -5.50 1.87
C GLN A 110 -24.14 -4.94 3.29
N PHE A 111 -23.60 -5.70 4.25
CA PHE A 111 -23.43 -5.24 5.62
C PHE A 111 -22.58 -3.97 5.71
N LEU A 112 -21.48 -3.87 4.96
CA LEU A 112 -20.65 -2.67 4.93
C LEU A 112 -21.38 -1.47 4.30
N GLY A 113 -22.15 -1.70 3.24
CA GLY A 113 -22.94 -0.65 2.61
C GLY A 113 -23.98 -0.06 3.56
N GLU A 114 -24.65 -0.91 4.36
CA GLU A 114 -25.54 -0.45 5.42
C GLU A 114 -24.81 0.39 6.48
N LEU A 115 -23.62 -0.06 6.87
CA LEU A 115 -22.78 0.66 7.84
C LEU A 115 -22.33 2.03 7.34
N TYR A 116 -22.07 2.16 6.02
CA TYR A 116 -21.74 3.44 5.37
C TYR A 116 -22.98 4.33 5.09
N GLY A 117 -24.18 3.83 5.37
CA GLY A 117 -25.42 4.60 5.22
C GLY A 117 -25.93 4.68 3.79
N TYR A 118 -25.52 3.79 2.90
CA TYR A 118 -26.03 3.72 1.53
C TYR A 118 -27.48 3.22 1.50
N SER A 119 -28.25 3.64 0.53
CA SER A 119 -29.58 3.10 0.24
C SER A 119 -29.49 1.65 -0.27
N LYS A 120 -30.57 0.89 -0.16
CA LYS A 120 -30.60 -0.50 -0.65
C LYS A 120 -30.19 -0.64 -2.11
N GLN A 121 -30.65 0.28 -2.96
CA GLN A 121 -30.32 0.27 -4.39
C GLN A 121 -28.83 0.54 -4.61
N GLU A 122 -28.25 1.54 -3.93
CA GLU A 122 -26.81 1.83 -4.01
C GLU A 122 -25.96 0.66 -3.54
N ILE A 123 -26.38 -0.04 -2.47
CA ILE A 123 -25.70 -1.24 -1.95
C ILE A 123 -25.70 -2.34 -3.00
N GLU A 124 -26.86 -2.61 -3.62
CA GLU A 124 -26.99 -3.64 -4.64
C GLU A 124 -26.13 -3.33 -5.85
N ASP A 125 -26.25 -2.12 -6.41
CA ASP A 125 -25.49 -1.68 -7.58
C ASP A 125 -23.98 -1.72 -7.32
N LYS A 126 -23.51 -1.15 -6.20
CA LYS A 126 -22.08 -1.19 -5.81
C LYS A 126 -21.59 -2.61 -5.57
N THR A 127 -22.38 -3.47 -4.94
CA THR A 127 -22.00 -4.86 -4.68
C THR A 127 -21.77 -5.62 -5.98
N GLU A 128 -22.69 -5.52 -6.94
CA GLU A 128 -22.55 -6.18 -8.24
C GLU A 128 -21.36 -5.62 -9.05
N ASP A 129 -21.16 -4.31 -9.03
CA ASP A 129 -20.01 -3.69 -9.70
C ASP A 129 -18.69 -4.16 -9.10
N ILE A 130 -18.57 -4.20 -7.77
CA ILE A 130 -17.37 -4.67 -7.07
C ILE A 130 -17.10 -6.15 -7.39
N ILE A 131 -18.13 -7.00 -7.39
CA ILE A 131 -18.01 -8.43 -7.73
C ILE A 131 -17.48 -8.58 -9.15
N ARG A 132 -17.97 -7.80 -10.11
CA ARG A 132 -17.53 -7.80 -11.49
C ARG A 132 -16.10 -7.31 -11.67
N ILE A 133 -15.75 -6.15 -11.07
CA ILE A 133 -14.39 -5.56 -11.15
C ILE A 133 -13.32 -6.52 -10.66
N LEU A 134 -13.62 -7.28 -9.61
CA LEU A 134 -12.68 -8.22 -9.00
C LEU A 134 -12.86 -9.67 -9.46
N ASP A 135 -13.65 -9.93 -10.52
CA ASP A 135 -13.90 -11.27 -11.08
C ASP A 135 -14.28 -12.28 -9.98
N MET A 136 -15.31 -11.94 -9.18
CA MET A 136 -15.73 -12.76 -8.04
C MET A 136 -17.04 -13.50 -8.25
N ASP A 137 -17.67 -13.40 -9.42
CA ASP A 137 -19.00 -13.97 -9.73
C ASP A 137 -19.15 -15.44 -9.31
N LYS A 138 -18.09 -16.23 -9.52
CA LYS A 138 -18.12 -17.68 -9.25
C LYS A 138 -18.09 -18.05 -7.76
N PHE A 139 -17.71 -17.12 -6.89
CA PHE A 139 -17.51 -17.41 -5.47
C PHE A 139 -18.03 -16.33 -4.50
N ALA A 140 -18.68 -15.27 -5.00
CA ALA A 140 -19.22 -14.18 -4.19
C ALA A 140 -20.20 -14.64 -3.12
N ASP A 141 -20.93 -15.74 -3.39
CA ASP A 141 -21.90 -16.34 -2.48
C ASP A 141 -21.31 -17.43 -1.56
N ASN A 142 -20.02 -17.77 -1.75
CA ASN A 142 -19.31 -18.69 -0.87
C ASN A 142 -18.94 -18.00 0.46
N ARG A 143 -18.98 -18.75 1.57
CA ARG A 143 -18.49 -18.24 2.86
C ARG A 143 -17.01 -17.93 2.79
N ILE A 144 -16.59 -16.81 3.39
CA ILE A 144 -15.21 -16.34 3.39
C ILE A 144 -14.23 -17.39 3.96
N GLU A 145 -14.63 -18.16 4.94
CA GLU A 145 -13.82 -19.27 5.49
C GLU A 145 -13.48 -20.40 4.50
N LYS A 146 -14.21 -20.47 3.37
CA LYS A 146 -14.02 -21.50 2.32
C LYS A 146 -13.26 -21.00 1.11
N LEU A 147 -12.86 -19.72 1.13
CA LEU A 147 -12.16 -19.09 0.00
C LEU A 147 -10.68 -19.48 -0.01
N SER A 148 -10.12 -19.57 -1.23
CA SER A 148 -8.67 -19.67 -1.41
C SER A 148 -7.98 -18.36 -0.98
N THR A 149 -6.65 -18.39 -0.86
CA THR A 149 -5.87 -17.18 -0.51
C THR A 149 -6.13 -16.03 -1.49
N GLY A 150 -6.10 -16.29 -2.82
CA GLY A 150 -6.37 -15.27 -3.83
C GLY A 150 -7.81 -14.74 -3.78
N GLN A 151 -8.80 -15.62 -3.56
CA GLN A 151 -10.20 -15.22 -3.37
C GLN A 151 -10.38 -14.36 -2.12
N THR A 152 -9.71 -14.71 -1.02
CA THR A 152 -9.73 -13.93 0.23
C THR A 152 -9.09 -12.55 0.04
N GLN A 153 -8.02 -12.47 -0.75
CA GLN A 153 -7.37 -11.21 -1.08
C GLN A 153 -8.29 -10.30 -1.90
N ARG A 154 -8.97 -10.84 -2.93
CA ARG A 154 -9.99 -10.09 -3.70
C ARG A 154 -11.13 -9.62 -2.79
N ALA A 155 -11.61 -10.45 -1.87
CA ALA A 155 -12.62 -10.07 -0.88
C ALA A 155 -12.13 -8.94 0.06
N SER A 156 -10.85 -8.94 0.40
CA SER A 156 -10.23 -7.88 1.22
C SER A 156 -10.15 -6.54 0.46
N ILE A 157 -9.90 -6.59 -0.85
CA ILE A 157 -9.94 -5.39 -1.72
C ILE A 157 -11.39 -4.93 -1.90
N ALA A 158 -12.34 -5.85 -2.12
CA ALA A 158 -13.76 -5.54 -2.22
C ALA A 158 -14.27 -4.70 -1.04
N ARG A 159 -13.84 -5.03 0.17
CA ARG A 159 -14.11 -4.24 1.38
C ARG A 159 -13.65 -2.79 1.24
N CYS A 160 -12.47 -2.55 0.68
CA CYS A 160 -11.96 -1.19 0.47
C CYS A 160 -12.76 -0.42 -0.58
N LEU A 161 -13.23 -1.13 -1.63
CA LEU A 161 -14.03 -0.55 -2.71
C LEU A 161 -15.41 -0.08 -2.23
N MET A 162 -16.03 -0.79 -1.29
CA MET A 162 -17.36 -0.42 -0.79
C MET A 162 -17.37 0.98 -0.16
N ALA A 163 -16.27 1.40 0.48
CA ALA A 163 -16.12 2.74 1.04
C ALA A 163 -15.95 3.84 -0.02
N ASP A 164 -15.65 3.47 -1.27
CA ASP A 164 -15.38 4.38 -2.40
C ASP A 164 -14.37 5.49 -2.10
N PRO A 165 -13.19 5.18 -1.53
CA PRO A 165 -12.22 6.18 -1.09
C PRO A 165 -11.60 6.92 -2.26
N GLN A 166 -10.99 8.08 -1.99
CA GLN A 166 -10.19 8.84 -2.97
C GLN A 166 -8.76 8.32 -3.11
N ILE A 167 -8.27 7.63 -2.08
CA ILE A 167 -6.90 7.15 -2.00
C ILE A 167 -6.92 5.68 -1.57
N TYR A 168 -6.31 4.82 -2.36
CA TYR A 168 -6.08 3.42 -2.02
C TYR A 168 -4.64 3.22 -1.55
N ILE A 169 -4.47 2.60 -0.39
CA ILE A 169 -3.17 2.21 0.15
C ILE A 169 -3.16 0.68 0.29
N LEU A 170 -2.34 0.02 -0.52
CA LEU A 170 -2.33 -1.43 -0.68
C LEU A 170 -0.96 -1.99 -0.28
N ASP A 171 -0.90 -2.73 0.83
CA ASP A 171 0.33 -3.33 1.33
C ASP A 171 0.50 -4.74 0.76
N GLU A 172 1.39 -4.89 -0.22
CA GLU A 172 1.69 -6.12 -0.97
C GLU A 172 0.43 -6.84 -1.53
N PRO A 173 -0.39 -6.16 -2.35
CA PRO A 173 -1.71 -6.65 -2.75
C PRO A 173 -1.68 -7.93 -3.59
N THR A 174 -0.60 -8.20 -4.32
CA THR A 174 -0.43 -9.35 -5.24
C THR A 174 0.42 -10.47 -4.65
N LEU A 175 0.93 -10.30 -3.40
CA LEU A 175 1.83 -11.28 -2.78
C LEU A 175 1.20 -12.67 -2.63
N GLY A 176 1.88 -13.67 -3.18
CA GLY A 176 1.48 -15.08 -3.05
C GLY A 176 0.24 -15.47 -3.86
N LEU A 177 -0.17 -14.66 -4.81
CA LEU A 177 -1.29 -14.92 -5.70
C LEU A 177 -0.84 -15.64 -6.98
N ASP A 178 -1.78 -16.40 -7.56
CA ASP A 178 -1.65 -16.87 -8.93
C ASP A 178 -1.80 -15.70 -9.92
N ILE A 179 -1.35 -15.93 -11.17
CA ILE A 179 -1.33 -14.90 -12.23
C ILE A 179 -2.72 -14.28 -12.45
N ILE A 180 -3.77 -15.11 -12.51
CA ILE A 180 -5.14 -14.62 -12.79
C ILE A 180 -5.62 -13.71 -11.66
N SER A 181 -5.34 -14.09 -10.41
CA SER A 181 -5.70 -13.29 -9.24
C SER A 181 -4.90 -11.98 -9.18
N ALA A 182 -3.62 -12.01 -9.53
CA ALA A 182 -2.78 -10.81 -9.59
C ALA A 182 -3.24 -9.85 -10.70
N ASP A 183 -3.55 -10.36 -11.90
CA ASP A 183 -4.04 -9.57 -13.03
C ASP A 183 -5.36 -8.84 -12.70
N ALA A 184 -6.28 -9.50 -11.99
CA ALA A 184 -7.53 -8.85 -11.55
C ALA A 184 -7.25 -7.66 -10.61
N ILE A 185 -6.27 -7.78 -9.71
CA ILE A 185 -5.89 -6.70 -8.80
C ILE A 185 -5.16 -5.57 -9.52
N ILE A 186 -4.29 -5.89 -10.47
CA ILE A 186 -3.62 -4.91 -11.33
C ILE A 186 -4.65 -4.14 -12.17
N GLY A 187 -5.59 -4.88 -12.77
CA GLY A 187 -6.71 -4.29 -13.53
C GLY A 187 -7.52 -3.32 -12.67
N PHE A 188 -7.85 -3.72 -11.44
CA PHE A 188 -8.51 -2.85 -10.47
C PHE A 188 -7.71 -1.56 -10.19
N MET A 189 -6.40 -1.65 -9.92
CA MET A 189 -5.57 -0.47 -9.63
C MET A 189 -5.59 0.51 -10.82
N LYS A 190 -5.44 0.02 -12.05
CA LYS A 190 -5.52 0.82 -13.28
C LYS A 190 -6.89 1.48 -13.46
N GLU A 191 -7.97 0.76 -13.18
CA GLU A 191 -9.33 1.30 -13.26
C GLU A 191 -9.53 2.44 -12.25
N GLN A 192 -9.04 2.30 -11.01
CA GLN A 192 -9.16 3.37 -10.02
C GLN A 192 -8.32 4.60 -10.41
N GLN A 193 -7.12 4.41 -10.96
CA GLN A 193 -6.31 5.48 -11.52
C GLN A 193 -7.05 6.25 -12.63
N GLN A 194 -7.68 5.53 -13.59
CA GLN A 194 -8.46 6.13 -14.67
C GLN A 194 -9.67 6.93 -14.16
N LYS A 195 -10.20 6.57 -12.99
CA LYS A 195 -11.23 7.34 -12.28
C LYS A 195 -10.68 8.56 -11.51
N GLY A 196 -9.39 8.86 -11.65
CA GLY A 196 -8.73 9.98 -11.00
C GLY A 196 -8.37 9.73 -9.53
N LYS A 197 -8.47 8.48 -9.05
CA LYS A 197 -8.12 8.13 -7.68
C LYS A 197 -6.63 7.85 -7.55
N THR A 198 -6.07 8.14 -6.38
CA THR A 198 -4.67 7.88 -6.07
C THR A 198 -4.49 6.46 -5.55
N VAL A 199 -3.49 5.74 -6.04
CA VAL A 199 -3.12 4.41 -5.57
C VAL A 199 -1.68 4.41 -5.09
N LEU A 200 -1.45 4.11 -3.81
CA LEU A 200 -0.13 3.81 -3.28
C LEU A 200 -0.07 2.32 -2.96
N TYR A 201 0.94 1.63 -3.45
CA TYR A 201 1.10 0.24 -3.08
C TYR A 201 2.55 -0.15 -2.83
N SER A 202 2.76 -1.10 -1.92
CA SER A 202 4.05 -1.72 -1.75
C SER A 202 4.11 -3.03 -2.55
N THR A 203 5.27 -3.29 -3.14
CA THR A 203 5.55 -4.56 -3.80
C THR A 203 7.05 -4.87 -3.77
N HIS A 204 7.40 -6.11 -3.96
CA HIS A 204 8.75 -6.57 -4.29
C HIS A 204 8.82 -7.16 -5.71
N TYR A 205 7.70 -7.15 -6.45
CA TYR A 205 7.63 -7.55 -7.85
C TYR A 205 8.01 -6.38 -8.76
N LEU A 206 9.28 -6.29 -9.13
CA LEU A 206 9.84 -5.14 -9.86
C LEU A 206 9.29 -5.03 -11.28
N GLU A 207 9.01 -6.16 -11.94
CA GLU A 207 8.41 -6.20 -13.26
C GLU A 207 6.97 -5.65 -13.25
N GLU A 208 6.20 -5.94 -12.21
CA GLU A 208 4.87 -5.39 -12.01
C GLU A 208 4.94 -3.87 -11.80
N ALA A 209 5.83 -3.42 -10.92
CA ALA A 209 6.03 -2.00 -10.64
C ALA A 209 6.49 -1.20 -11.87
N GLN A 210 7.34 -1.78 -12.72
CA GLN A 210 7.84 -1.16 -13.94
C GLN A 210 6.72 -0.84 -14.94
N VAL A 211 5.67 -1.68 -14.99
CA VAL A 211 4.56 -1.52 -15.96
C VAL A 211 3.38 -0.73 -15.39
N LEU A 212 3.28 -0.71 -14.06
CA LEU A 212 2.09 -0.18 -13.38
C LEU A 212 2.30 1.21 -12.80
N CYS A 213 3.50 1.53 -12.29
CA CYS A 213 3.73 2.76 -11.55
C CYS A 213 4.01 3.96 -12.45
N ASP A 214 3.40 5.09 -12.15
CA ASP A 214 3.79 6.39 -12.69
C ASP A 214 5.03 6.93 -11.97
N ARG A 215 5.16 6.61 -10.66
CA ARG A 215 6.27 7.01 -9.78
C ARG A 215 6.62 5.90 -8.81
N ILE A 216 7.89 5.81 -8.50
CA ILE A 216 8.45 4.84 -7.57
C ILE A 216 9.28 5.56 -6.51
N TYR A 217 9.08 5.16 -5.26
CA TYR A 217 9.97 5.46 -4.15
C TYR A 217 10.66 4.18 -3.69
N MET A 218 11.98 4.13 -3.77
CA MET A 218 12.78 3.03 -3.25
C MET A 218 13.17 3.31 -1.81
N ILE A 219 12.86 2.37 -0.92
CA ILE A 219 13.07 2.51 0.53
C ILE A 219 14.11 1.49 1.03
N CYS A 220 15.09 1.96 1.81
CA CYS A 220 16.07 1.14 2.48
C CYS A 220 16.28 1.65 3.91
N GLN A 221 16.30 0.74 4.91
CA GLN A 221 16.54 1.09 6.32
C GLN A 221 15.71 2.30 6.81
N GLY A 222 14.44 2.38 6.38
CA GLY A 222 13.52 3.46 6.76
C GLY A 222 13.68 4.75 5.99
N ARG A 223 14.61 4.88 5.03
CA ARG A 223 14.86 6.09 4.24
C ARG A 223 14.54 5.89 2.77
N ILE A 224 14.09 6.95 2.09
CA ILE A 224 14.01 6.95 0.62
C ILE A 224 15.45 7.09 0.08
N VAL A 225 15.83 6.15 -0.77
CA VAL A 225 17.18 6.09 -1.38
C VAL A 225 17.15 6.45 -2.86
N ALA A 226 15.99 6.34 -3.50
CA ALA A 226 15.77 6.81 -4.88
C ALA A 226 14.28 7.10 -5.11
N GLU A 227 14.01 8.04 -6.02
CA GLU A 227 12.67 8.35 -6.50
C GLU A 227 12.71 8.74 -7.98
N GLY A 228 11.61 8.47 -8.69
CA GLY A 228 11.42 8.82 -10.10
C GLY A 228 10.38 7.92 -10.77
N THR A 229 10.16 8.17 -12.06
CA THR A 229 9.43 7.20 -12.90
C THR A 229 10.30 5.95 -13.12
N PRO A 230 9.71 4.81 -13.51
CA PRO A 230 10.50 3.63 -13.89
C PRO A 230 11.62 3.96 -14.89
N GLU A 231 11.30 4.77 -15.91
CA GLU A 231 12.23 5.17 -16.97
C GLU A 231 13.37 6.04 -16.42
N GLU A 232 13.06 7.04 -15.59
CA GLU A 232 14.07 7.91 -14.96
C GLU A 232 15.04 7.11 -14.06
N LEU A 233 14.54 6.12 -13.34
CA LEU A 233 15.37 5.26 -12.48
C LEU A 233 16.29 4.36 -13.30
N MET A 234 15.79 3.80 -14.41
CA MET A 234 16.60 3.03 -15.35
C MET A 234 17.66 3.90 -16.04
N GLU A 235 17.30 5.10 -16.50
CA GLU A 235 18.24 6.04 -17.16
C GLU A 235 19.33 6.48 -16.21
N LYS A 236 19.02 6.89 -14.98
CA LYS A 236 19.98 7.31 -13.94
C LYS A 236 21.02 6.23 -13.60
N THR A 237 20.65 4.96 -13.76
CA THR A 237 21.52 3.83 -13.43
C THR A 237 22.16 3.18 -14.65
N GLY A 238 21.78 3.57 -15.87
CA GLY A 238 22.19 2.92 -17.12
C GLY A 238 21.64 1.49 -17.27
N ALA A 239 20.55 1.16 -16.57
CA ALA A 239 19.95 -0.16 -16.52
C ALA A 239 18.92 -0.38 -17.63
N ASN A 240 18.75 -1.63 -18.09
CA ASN A 240 17.75 -2.00 -19.09
C ASN A 240 16.41 -2.42 -18.49
N SER A 241 16.34 -2.57 -17.17
CA SER A 241 15.12 -2.93 -16.44
C SER A 241 15.12 -2.30 -15.04
N LEU A 242 13.92 -2.12 -14.47
CA LEU A 242 13.77 -1.65 -13.10
C LEU A 242 14.46 -2.60 -12.10
N ARG A 243 14.52 -3.90 -12.41
CA ARG A 243 15.24 -4.90 -11.61
C ARG A 243 16.76 -4.61 -11.57
N GLU A 244 17.37 -4.31 -12.70
CA GLU A 244 18.77 -3.94 -12.75
C GLU A 244 19.04 -2.61 -12.03
N ALA A 245 18.17 -1.61 -12.24
CA ALA A 245 18.24 -0.32 -11.56
C ALA A 245 18.15 -0.49 -10.03
N PHE A 246 17.22 -1.31 -9.55
CA PHE A 246 17.06 -1.63 -8.14
C PHE A 246 18.35 -2.25 -7.56
N HIS A 247 18.90 -3.27 -8.21
CA HIS A 247 20.14 -3.89 -7.75
C HIS A 247 21.32 -2.92 -7.74
N TYR A 248 21.44 -2.08 -8.76
CA TYR A 248 22.50 -1.07 -8.82
C TYR A 248 22.42 -0.10 -7.63
N ILE A 249 21.21 0.44 -7.36
CA ILE A 249 20.98 1.40 -6.28
C ILE A 249 21.31 0.75 -4.92
N PHE A 250 20.80 -0.47 -4.67
CA PHE A 250 20.96 -1.12 -3.36
C PHE A 250 22.38 -1.62 -3.11
N ASN A 251 23.09 -2.14 -4.12
CA ASN A 251 24.49 -2.55 -3.98
C ASN A 251 25.40 -1.37 -3.66
N ASN A 252 25.19 -0.21 -4.31
CA ASN A 252 25.98 0.98 -4.03
C ASN A 252 25.75 1.58 -2.63
N LEU A 253 24.59 1.31 -2.00
CA LEU A 253 24.35 1.70 -0.61
C LEU A 253 25.14 0.83 0.37
N GLU A 254 25.27 -0.48 0.12
CA GLU A 254 26.06 -1.39 0.96
C GLU A 254 27.55 -1.05 0.93
N ASP A 255 28.08 -0.63 -0.22
CA ASP A 255 29.48 -0.22 -0.37
C ASP A 255 29.81 1.07 0.42
N VAL A 256 28.88 2.03 0.50
CA VAL A 256 29.04 3.28 1.26
C VAL A 256 29.02 3.02 2.78
N GLU A 257 28.17 2.10 3.26
CA GLU A 257 28.08 1.76 4.69
C GLU A 257 29.20 0.78 5.13
N GLY A 258 29.65 -0.10 4.24
CA GLY A 258 30.76 -1.04 4.49
C GLY A 258 32.11 -0.33 4.66
N GLY A 259 32.30 0.81 3.99
CA GLY A 259 33.54 1.63 4.09
C GLY A 259 33.70 2.36 5.42
N GLN A 260 32.65 2.57 6.20
CA GLN A 260 32.72 3.25 7.51
C GLN A 260 32.96 2.32 8.71
N LYS A 261 33.03 0.99 8.49
CA LYS A 261 33.30 0.01 9.57
C LYS A 261 34.75 -0.45 9.67
N ASN A 262 35.64 0.04 8.81
CA ASN A 262 37.07 -0.34 8.76
C ASN A 262 38.04 0.83 9.03
N GLU A 263 37.58 1.89 9.73
CA GLU A 263 38.48 2.90 10.31
C GLU A 263 38.42 2.94 11.84
#